data_01595200c080aad32c3a439268b967fb
#
_entry.id   01595200c080aad32c3a439268b967fb
#
_cell.length_a   1.000
_cell.length_b   1.000
_cell.length_c   1.000
_cell.angle_alpha   90.00
_cell.angle_beta   90.00
_cell.angle_gamma   90.00
#
_symmetry.space_group_name_H-M   'P 1'
#
loop_
_entity.id
_entity.type
_entity.pdbx_description
1 polymer ?
#
loop_
_entity_poly.entity_id
_entity_poly.type
_entity_poly.pdbx_seq_one_letter_code
_entity_poly.pdbx_strand_id
1 'polypeptide(L)'
;MAKVEPIIVTDNDTGKSYTLEFSRDSVTKAEDDGFTLQDLGKYPSKLYDLWFYSFQMHHSRAFMTRELTRKKTDEMLDAIGGAMDAPEGLWERLGELYVAAYKTLEDGSKNGRVTVKL
;
A
#
# COMPACT_ATOMS: atom_id res chain seq x y z
N MET A 1 -5.44 -8.54 -18.97
CA MET A 1 -4.25 -8.08 -18.23
C MET A 1 -4.04 -8.92 -17.00
N ALA A 2 -2.81 -9.27 -16.74
CA ALA A 2 -2.49 -10.00 -15.53
C ALA A 2 -2.69 -9.07 -14.32
N LYS A 3 -3.37 -9.57 -13.30
CA LYS A 3 -3.52 -8.85 -12.04
C LYS A 3 -2.19 -8.90 -11.29
N VAL A 4 -1.80 -7.78 -10.71
CA VAL A 4 -0.61 -7.74 -9.84
C VAL A 4 -0.93 -8.49 -8.54
N GLU A 5 -0.07 -9.44 -8.19
CA GLU A 5 -0.27 -10.24 -6.99
C GLU A 5 0.04 -9.45 -5.72
N PRO A 6 -0.80 -9.55 -4.69
CA PRO A 6 -0.52 -8.95 -3.38
C PRO A 6 0.77 -9.52 -2.79
N ILE A 7 1.33 -8.79 -1.83
CA ILE A 7 2.52 -9.22 -1.11
C ILE A 7 2.09 -9.80 0.24
N ILE A 8 2.67 -10.94 0.62
CA ILE A 8 2.43 -11.55 1.92
C ILE A 8 3.67 -11.35 2.80
N VAL A 9 3.46 -10.77 3.96
CA VAL A 9 4.52 -10.53 4.94
C VAL A 9 4.17 -11.31 6.21
N THR A 10 5.13 -12.06 6.72
CA THR A 10 4.94 -12.81 7.97
C THR A 10 5.87 -12.26 9.04
N ASP A 11 5.29 -11.90 10.18
CA ASP A 11 6.05 -11.55 11.36
C ASP A 11 6.37 -12.85 12.11
N ASN A 12 7.61 -13.28 12.06
CA ASN A 12 8.03 -14.56 12.65
C ASN A 12 7.98 -14.57 14.18
N ASP A 13 8.00 -13.40 14.82
CA ASP A 13 7.90 -13.31 16.27
C ASP A 13 6.49 -13.62 16.78
N THR A 14 5.48 -13.23 16.02
CA THR A 14 4.08 -13.46 16.39
C THR A 14 3.43 -14.58 15.60
N GLY A 15 4.02 -14.98 14.47
CA GLY A 15 3.44 -15.95 13.54
C GLY A 15 2.32 -15.37 12.68
N LYS A 16 2.05 -14.08 12.78
CA LYS A 16 0.99 -13.43 12.00
C LYS A 16 1.47 -13.07 10.61
N SER A 17 0.58 -13.24 9.63
CA SER A 17 0.83 -12.84 8.24
C SER A 17 -0.08 -11.69 7.85
N TYR A 18 0.44 -10.82 7.01
CA TYR A 18 -0.27 -9.63 6.53
C TYR A 18 -0.23 -9.61 5.01
N THR A 19 -1.36 -9.23 4.42
CA THR A 19 -1.47 -9.06 2.96
C THR A 19 -1.35 -7.58 2.64
N LEU A 20 -0.39 -7.23 1.80
CA LEU A 20 -0.14 -5.86 1.39
C LEU A 20 -0.69 -5.65 -0.02
N GLU A 21 -1.58 -4.68 -0.14
CA GLU A 21 -2.23 -4.33 -1.38
C GLU A 21 -2.81 -2.92 -1.24
N PHE A 22 -3.24 -2.32 -2.33
CA PHE A 22 -3.90 -1.00 -2.30
C PHE A 22 -5.30 -1.09 -2.87
N SER A 23 -6.21 -0.35 -2.24
CA SER A 23 -7.55 -0.08 -2.74
C SER A 23 -7.66 1.41 -3.06
N ARG A 24 -8.79 1.81 -3.67
CA ARG A 24 -9.08 3.23 -3.88
C ARG A 24 -9.02 4.00 -2.56
N ASP A 25 -9.58 3.41 -1.50
CA ASP A 25 -9.63 4.07 -0.19
C ASP A 25 -8.22 4.28 0.38
N SER A 26 -7.34 3.29 0.27
CA SER A 26 -5.98 3.43 0.78
C SER A 26 -5.15 4.42 -0.04
N VAL A 27 -5.37 4.47 -1.36
CA VAL A 27 -4.72 5.47 -2.22
C VAL A 27 -5.22 6.88 -1.86
N THR A 28 -6.53 7.05 -1.70
CA THR A 28 -7.12 8.34 -1.32
C THR A 28 -6.58 8.81 0.02
N LYS A 29 -6.49 7.90 0.99
CA LYS A 29 -5.95 8.24 2.31
C LYS A 29 -4.48 8.67 2.21
N ALA A 30 -3.68 7.96 1.41
CA ALA A 30 -2.29 8.31 1.21
C ALA A 30 -2.15 9.72 0.61
N GLU A 31 -2.97 10.03 -0.41
CA GLU A 31 -2.96 11.35 -1.03
C GLU A 31 -3.40 12.44 -0.06
N ASP A 32 -4.43 12.18 0.75
CA ASP A 32 -4.91 13.13 1.76
C ASP A 32 -3.82 13.44 2.79
N ASP A 33 -2.95 12.48 3.08
CA ASP A 33 -1.83 12.65 4.00
C ASP A 33 -0.61 13.25 3.30
N GLY A 34 -0.71 13.60 2.03
CA GLY A 34 0.36 14.27 1.28
C GLY A 34 1.32 13.34 0.55
N PHE A 35 1.00 12.04 0.48
CA PHE A 35 1.85 11.08 -0.23
C PHE A 35 1.68 11.22 -1.75
N THR A 36 2.78 11.20 -2.49
CA THR A 36 2.77 11.12 -3.95
C THR A 36 3.83 10.14 -4.42
N LEU A 37 3.52 9.39 -5.50
CA LEU A 37 4.48 8.46 -6.09
C LEU A 37 5.73 9.16 -6.63
N GLN A 38 5.60 10.42 -7.02
CA GLN A 38 6.71 11.19 -7.58
C GLN A 38 7.85 11.38 -6.57
N ASP A 39 7.55 11.31 -5.28
CA ASP A 39 8.53 11.53 -4.23
C ASP A 39 9.27 10.26 -3.80
N LEU A 40 8.88 9.09 -4.29
CA LEU A 40 9.45 7.81 -3.85
C LEU A 40 10.96 7.71 -4.02
N GLY A 41 11.49 8.25 -5.11
CA GLY A 41 12.92 8.18 -5.36
C GLY A 41 13.75 9.23 -4.65
N LYS A 42 13.11 10.18 -3.97
CA LYS A 42 13.80 11.32 -3.35
C LYS A 42 14.14 11.09 -1.88
N TYR A 43 13.25 10.44 -1.14
CA TYR A 43 13.38 10.33 0.31
C TYR A 43 13.07 8.91 0.77
N PRO A 44 13.96 8.28 1.57
CA PRO A 44 13.67 6.95 2.14
C PRO A 44 12.38 6.91 2.96
N SER A 45 12.02 8.01 3.61
CA SER A 45 10.78 8.09 4.38
C SER A 45 9.53 7.84 3.54
N LYS A 46 9.57 8.15 2.23
CA LYS A 46 8.43 7.90 1.34
C LYS A 46 8.23 6.40 1.09
N LEU A 47 9.29 5.62 1.12
CA LEU A 47 9.17 4.16 1.03
C LEU A 47 8.51 3.59 2.28
N TYR A 48 8.82 4.14 3.46
CA TYR A 48 8.13 3.78 4.70
C TYR A 48 6.65 4.15 4.65
N ASP A 49 6.31 5.29 4.04
CA ASP A 49 4.92 5.69 3.83
C ASP A 49 4.19 4.69 2.91
N LEU A 50 4.80 4.34 1.78
CA LEU A 50 4.21 3.39 0.84
C LEU A 50 3.97 2.04 1.51
N TRP A 51 4.96 1.56 2.26
CA TRP A 51 4.86 0.34 3.05
C TRP A 51 3.69 0.41 4.04
N PHE A 52 3.60 1.47 4.81
CA PHE A 52 2.54 1.67 5.79
C PHE A 52 1.15 1.63 5.14
N TYR A 53 0.96 2.40 4.07
CA TYR A 53 -0.36 2.45 3.41
C TYR A 53 -0.74 1.12 2.76
N SER A 54 0.23 0.29 2.40
CA SER A 54 -0.04 -1.02 1.80
C SER A 54 -0.74 -1.99 2.75
N PHE A 55 -0.69 -1.76 4.05
CA PHE A 55 -1.40 -2.57 5.05
C PHE A 55 -2.87 -2.19 5.21
N GLN A 56 -3.28 -1.02 4.77
CA GLN A 56 -4.60 -0.46 5.10
C GLN A 56 -5.76 -1.25 4.51
N MET A 57 -5.62 -1.72 3.28
CA MET A 57 -6.73 -2.37 2.58
C MET A 57 -7.26 -3.60 3.31
N HIS A 58 -6.38 -4.48 3.75
CA HIS A 58 -6.75 -5.76 4.36
C HIS A 58 -6.73 -5.76 5.88
N HIS A 59 -6.14 -4.75 6.50
CA HIS A 59 -5.88 -4.75 7.94
C HIS A 59 -6.36 -3.49 8.65
N SER A 60 -7.37 -2.80 8.10
CA SER A 60 -7.90 -1.57 8.70
C SER A 60 -8.36 -1.80 10.16
N ARG A 61 -8.96 -2.95 10.44
CA ARG A 61 -9.41 -3.28 11.80
C ARG A 61 -8.24 -3.40 12.78
N ALA A 62 -7.12 -3.96 12.32
CA ALA A 62 -5.92 -4.09 13.15
C ALA A 62 -5.38 -2.72 13.55
N PHE A 63 -5.49 -1.71 12.68
CA PHE A 63 -5.13 -0.34 13.01
C PHE A 63 -6.11 0.28 14.02
N MET A 64 -7.40 0.00 13.88
CA MET A 64 -8.42 0.49 14.81
C MET A 64 -8.22 -0.06 16.22
N THR A 65 -7.83 -1.31 16.34
CA THR A 65 -7.59 -1.98 17.64
C THR A 65 -6.18 -1.75 18.16
N ARG A 66 -5.33 -1.07 17.40
CA ARG A 66 -3.92 -0.84 17.69
C ARG A 66 -3.06 -2.12 17.71
N GLU A 67 -3.56 -3.19 17.14
CA GLU A 67 -2.76 -4.37 16.87
C GLU A 67 -1.66 -4.04 15.86
N LEU A 68 -1.97 -3.18 14.87
CA LEU A 68 -1.02 -2.55 13.98
C LEU A 68 -0.97 -1.04 14.25
N THR A 69 0.24 -0.47 14.18
CA THR A 69 0.47 0.96 14.29
C THR A 69 1.53 1.34 13.27
N ARG A 70 1.70 2.65 13.02
CA ARG A 70 2.80 3.10 12.17
C ARG A 70 4.14 2.60 12.69
N LYS A 71 4.35 2.65 13.99
CA LYS A 71 5.58 2.18 14.61
C LYS A 71 5.82 0.70 14.32
N LYS A 72 4.79 -0.13 14.43
CA LYS A 72 4.93 -1.57 14.17
C LYS A 72 5.22 -1.86 12.70
N THR A 73 4.59 -1.16 11.77
CA THR A 73 4.88 -1.33 10.34
C THR A 73 6.30 -0.88 10.03
N ASP A 74 6.77 0.22 10.63
CA ASP A 74 8.15 0.69 10.47
C ASP A 74 9.15 -0.34 11.00
N GLU A 75 8.88 -0.92 12.17
CA GLU A 75 9.73 -1.95 12.76
C GLU A 75 9.84 -3.19 11.86
N MET A 76 8.73 -3.59 11.23
CA MET A 76 8.74 -4.72 10.30
C MET A 76 9.58 -4.42 9.07
N LEU A 77 9.48 -3.20 8.53
CA LEU A 77 10.32 -2.82 7.38
C LEU A 77 11.78 -2.77 7.77
N ASP A 78 12.10 -2.22 8.94
CA ASP A 78 13.46 -2.22 9.47
C ASP A 78 14.01 -3.65 9.53
N ALA A 79 13.20 -4.60 9.97
CA ALA A 79 13.59 -5.99 10.13
C ALA A 79 13.96 -6.68 8.82
N ILE A 80 13.45 -6.20 7.68
CA ILE A 80 13.76 -6.80 6.38
C ILE A 80 14.74 -5.98 5.55
N GLY A 81 15.36 -4.95 6.13
CA GLY A 81 16.41 -4.18 5.49
C GLY A 81 16.15 -2.70 5.31
N GLY A 82 15.00 -2.20 5.72
CA GLY A 82 14.65 -0.79 5.58
C GLY A 82 14.42 -0.39 4.13
N ALA A 83 14.59 0.89 3.84
CA ALA A 83 14.31 1.43 2.50
C ALA A 83 15.30 0.92 1.45
N MET A 84 16.58 0.73 1.82
CA MET A 84 17.64 0.49 0.85
C MET A 84 17.99 -0.99 0.68
N ASP A 85 17.82 -1.80 1.72
CA ASP A 85 18.25 -3.20 1.72
C ASP A 85 17.09 -4.19 1.78
N ALA A 86 15.87 -3.73 1.56
CA ALA A 86 14.69 -4.59 1.50
C ALA A 86 14.83 -5.64 0.37
N PRO A 87 14.10 -6.75 0.45
CA PRO A 87 14.17 -7.79 -0.57
C PRO A 87 13.97 -7.26 -1.98
N GLU A 88 14.74 -7.79 -2.92
CA GLU A 88 14.65 -7.38 -4.32
C GLU A 88 13.23 -7.54 -4.86
N GLY A 89 12.76 -6.53 -5.58
CA GLY A 89 11.42 -6.52 -6.16
C GLY A 89 10.31 -6.00 -5.26
N LEU A 90 10.60 -5.78 -3.96
CA LEU A 90 9.57 -5.30 -3.03
C LEU A 90 8.99 -3.94 -3.45
N TRP A 91 9.86 -2.96 -3.66
CA TRP A 91 9.41 -1.60 -4.02
C TRP A 91 8.74 -1.57 -5.37
N GLU A 92 9.25 -2.33 -6.32
CA GLU A 92 8.65 -2.45 -7.64
C GLU A 92 7.22 -3.00 -7.55
N ARG A 93 7.01 -4.08 -6.79
CA ARG A 93 5.68 -4.68 -6.61
C ARG A 93 4.73 -3.74 -5.89
N LEU A 94 5.19 -3.08 -4.83
CA LEU A 94 4.36 -2.10 -4.11
C LEU A 94 3.96 -0.94 -5.01
N GLY A 95 4.88 -0.45 -5.84
CA GLY A 95 4.58 0.59 -6.81
C GLY A 95 3.53 0.15 -7.83
N GLU A 96 3.66 -1.06 -8.35
CA GLU A 96 2.69 -1.62 -9.30
C GLU A 96 1.31 -1.77 -8.67
N LEU A 97 1.25 -2.25 -7.43
CA LEU A 97 -0.02 -2.37 -6.69
C LEU A 97 -0.69 -1.02 -6.48
N TYR A 98 0.11 0.00 -6.13
CA TYR A 98 -0.39 1.36 -5.95
C TYR A 98 -0.95 1.91 -7.25
N VAL A 99 -0.20 1.79 -8.34
CA VAL A 99 -0.62 2.28 -9.66
C VAL A 99 -1.89 1.57 -10.14
N ALA A 100 -1.99 0.27 -9.92
CA ALA A 100 -3.19 -0.48 -10.30
C ALA A 100 -4.44 0.06 -9.60
N ALA A 101 -4.34 0.36 -8.30
CA ALA A 101 -5.44 0.95 -7.53
C ALA A 101 -5.73 2.38 -7.97
N TYR A 102 -4.67 3.17 -8.20
CA TYR A 102 -4.80 4.56 -8.66
C TYR A 102 -5.54 4.64 -10.00
N LYS A 103 -5.23 3.73 -10.93
CA LYS A 103 -5.88 3.72 -12.25
C LYS A 103 -7.39 3.52 -12.17
N THR A 104 -7.89 2.82 -11.15
CA THR A 104 -9.34 2.66 -10.99
C THR A 104 -10.03 3.98 -10.65
N LEU A 105 -9.32 4.94 -10.05
CA LEU A 105 -9.83 6.27 -9.82
C LEU A 105 -9.87 7.10 -11.10
N GLU A 106 -8.90 6.92 -11.99
CA GLU A 106 -8.84 7.64 -13.26
C GLU A 106 -9.87 7.13 -14.25
N ASP A 107 -9.94 5.81 -14.42
CA ASP A 107 -10.70 5.18 -15.51
C ASP A 107 -12.07 4.69 -15.08
N GLY A 108 -12.24 4.36 -13.80
CA GLY A 108 -13.47 3.76 -13.31
C GLY A 108 -13.79 2.44 -14.01
N SER A 109 -15.05 2.06 -14.00
CA SER A 109 -15.52 0.89 -14.74
C SER A 109 -16.85 1.26 -15.43
N LYS A 110 -16.76 1.91 -16.57
CA LYS A 110 -17.92 2.39 -17.33
C LYS A 110 -18.78 1.21 -17.77
N ASN A 111 -20.00 1.15 -17.28
CA ASN A 111 -20.88 -0.01 -17.52
C ASN A 111 -22.33 0.38 -17.85
N GLY A 112 -22.63 1.64 -18.07
CA GLY A 112 -23.98 2.08 -18.42
C GLY A 112 -24.98 2.14 -17.27
N ARG A 113 -24.56 1.84 -16.06
CA ARG A 113 -25.44 1.85 -14.88
C ARG A 113 -25.93 3.26 -14.54
N VAL A 114 -25.10 4.26 -14.77
CA VAL A 114 -25.40 5.65 -14.49
C VAL A 114 -25.25 6.47 -15.75
N THR A 115 -26.23 7.31 -16.04
CA THR A 115 -26.19 8.24 -17.17
C THR A 115 -26.12 9.66 -16.62
N VAL A 116 -25.19 10.45 -17.17
CA VAL A 116 -25.07 11.87 -16.84
C VAL A 116 -25.48 12.67 -18.05
N LYS A 117 -26.39 13.61 -17.84
CA LYS A 117 -26.86 14.50 -18.89
C LYS A 117 -26.38 15.92 -18.59
N LEU A 118 -25.50 16.40 -19.43
CA LEU A 118 -24.93 17.74 -19.32
C LEU A 118 -25.60 18.70 -20.30
#